data_3447fe47faae4527a4c208321eaf9016
#
_entry.id   3447fe47faae4527a4c208321eaf9016
#
_cell.length_a   1.000
_cell.length_b   1.000
_cell.length_c   1.000
_cell.angle_alpha   90.00
_cell.angle_beta   90.00
_cell.angle_gamma   90.00
#
_symmetry.space_group_name_H-M   'P 1'
#
loop_
_entity.id
_entity.type
_entity.pdbx_description
1 polymer ?
#
loop_
_entity_poly.entity_id
_entity_poly.type
_entity_poly.pdbx_seq_one_letter_code
_entity_poly.pdbx_strand_id
1 'polypeptide(L)'
;IADNIFWYKKPCKILNSSNPPFYKWYEDGTTNTCYNAIDFHIDNGRGEKLAIIYDSPITKSKKTFTYNQLKEKVSLFSGVLKNQGINKGDRVIIYMPMIPEAVIAMLACGRIGAVHSVVFGGFAANELASRIDDSKAKIIVSASCGYEPGRVVEYKPLLNKALELSKHKPNKCIIFQREKNKAILDPQIDVDWDETLKDAKPENCVEMNANDYAYILYTSGTTGLPKGIVRDIGGHIVALKWTMKNIYNIHQDDVWWSASDIGWIVGHSYIVYAPLFYGCTTILFEGKPVGTPDAGVFWRVISEHKVKSLFTAPTAIRAIKKEDPEGKFFSKYDLSNFDTLF
;
A
#
# COMPACT_ATOMS: atom_id res chain seq x y z
N ILE A 1 -23.78 -7.69 -4.25
CA ILE A 1 -22.32 -7.40 -4.22
C ILE A 1 -22.00 -6.56 -2.98
N ALA A 2 -22.68 -5.44 -2.76
CA ALA A 2 -22.46 -4.55 -1.62
C ALA A 2 -22.68 -5.21 -0.24
N ASP A 3 -23.46 -6.27 -0.16
CA ASP A 3 -23.71 -7.03 1.09
C ASP A 3 -22.49 -7.83 1.59
N ASN A 4 -21.47 -7.98 0.75
CA ASN A 4 -20.27 -8.76 1.08
C ASN A 4 -19.20 -7.95 1.82
N ILE A 5 -19.42 -6.67 2.08
CA ILE A 5 -18.53 -5.82 2.88
C ILE A 5 -19.19 -5.42 4.20
N PHE A 6 -18.38 -4.97 5.14
CA PHE A 6 -18.89 -4.41 6.39
C PHE A 6 -19.39 -2.98 6.19
N TRP A 7 -20.57 -2.70 6.75
CA TRP A 7 -21.16 -1.37 6.82
C TRP A 7 -21.56 -1.07 8.27
N TYR A 8 -21.20 0.09 8.79
CA TYR A 8 -21.80 0.60 10.02
C TYR A 8 -23.28 0.92 9.77
N LYS A 9 -23.55 1.59 8.65
CA LYS A 9 -24.89 1.81 8.13
C LYS A 9 -24.95 1.31 6.68
N LYS A 10 -25.79 0.31 6.41
CA LYS A 10 -25.99 -0.20 5.05
C LYS A 10 -26.61 0.88 4.15
N PRO A 11 -26.12 1.04 2.90
CA PRO A 11 -26.71 1.97 1.97
C PRO A 11 -28.07 1.46 1.48
N CYS A 12 -29.05 2.36 1.41
CA CYS A 12 -30.32 2.11 0.76
C CYS A 12 -30.24 2.36 -0.75
N LYS A 13 -29.39 3.32 -1.15
CA LYS A 13 -29.20 3.73 -2.55
C LYS A 13 -27.83 3.26 -3.07
N ILE A 14 -27.85 2.41 -4.09
CA ILE A 14 -26.63 1.87 -4.68
C ILE A 14 -25.92 2.92 -5.53
N LEU A 15 -26.64 3.59 -6.43
CA LEU A 15 -26.10 4.58 -7.35
C LEU A 15 -26.98 5.82 -7.38
N ASN A 16 -26.38 6.97 -7.16
CA ASN A 16 -26.98 8.27 -7.47
C ASN A 16 -26.41 8.79 -8.79
N SER A 17 -27.27 8.82 -9.82
CA SER A 17 -26.96 9.31 -11.17
C SER A 17 -27.62 10.66 -11.51
N SER A 18 -28.05 11.42 -10.50
CA SER A 18 -28.80 12.69 -10.71
C SER A 18 -27.91 13.81 -11.25
N ASN A 19 -26.59 13.70 -11.18
CA ASN A 19 -25.64 14.71 -11.66
C ASN A 19 -24.54 14.09 -12.56
N PRO A 20 -24.87 13.59 -13.77
CA PRO A 20 -23.87 13.03 -14.66
C PRO A 20 -22.86 14.12 -15.13
N PRO A 21 -21.58 13.80 -15.34
CA PRO A 21 -20.97 12.48 -15.20
C PRO A 21 -20.51 12.15 -13.79
N PHE A 22 -20.86 12.94 -12.78
CA PHE A 22 -20.42 12.81 -11.40
C PHE A 22 -21.37 11.91 -10.63
N TYR A 23 -21.16 10.60 -10.71
CA TYR A 23 -21.96 9.60 -10.01
C TYR A 23 -21.48 9.40 -8.59
N LYS A 24 -22.43 9.09 -7.67
CA LYS A 24 -22.10 8.72 -6.28
C LYS A 24 -22.59 7.31 -6.01
N TRP A 25 -21.69 6.47 -5.54
CA TRP A 25 -21.99 5.10 -5.15
C TRP A 25 -22.19 5.01 -3.64
N TYR A 26 -23.28 4.36 -3.20
CA TYR A 26 -23.55 4.10 -1.80
C TYR A 26 -23.57 5.35 -0.90
N GLU A 27 -24.09 6.48 -1.40
CA GLU A 27 -23.93 7.80 -0.77
C GLU A 27 -24.51 7.95 0.64
N ASP A 28 -25.47 7.11 1.03
CA ASP A 28 -26.12 7.09 2.34
C ASP A 28 -25.58 5.99 3.27
N GLY A 29 -24.55 5.24 2.83
CA GLY A 29 -23.87 4.21 3.60
C GLY A 29 -22.66 4.73 4.37
N THR A 30 -22.32 4.04 5.47
CA THR A 30 -21.09 4.33 6.22
C THR A 30 -20.28 3.06 6.46
N THR A 31 -18.95 3.18 6.30
CA THR A 31 -18.02 2.07 6.45
C THR A 31 -16.63 2.57 6.83
N ASN A 32 -15.61 1.70 6.86
CA ASN A 32 -14.21 2.10 7.02
C ASN A 32 -13.31 1.19 6.19
N THR A 33 -12.33 1.77 5.52
CA THR A 33 -11.36 1.06 4.67
C THR A 33 -10.54 0.04 5.48
N CYS A 34 -9.95 0.47 6.60
CA CYS A 34 -9.10 -0.39 7.41
C CYS A 34 -9.91 -1.51 8.10
N TYR A 35 -11.13 -1.20 8.58
CA TYR A 35 -11.99 -2.21 9.17
C TYR A 35 -12.27 -3.36 8.19
N ASN A 36 -12.65 -3.03 6.96
CA ASN A 36 -12.88 -4.05 5.92
C ASN A 36 -11.62 -4.82 5.52
N ALA A 37 -10.44 -4.19 5.62
CA ALA A 37 -9.18 -4.83 5.28
C ALA A 37 -8.63 -5.74 6.38
N ILE A 38 -8.96 -5.48 7.65
CA ILE A 38 -8.34 -6.17 8.79
C ILE A 38 -9.39 -6.65 9.79
N ASP A 39 -10.06 -5.73 10.48
CA ASP A 39 -10.90 -6.04 11.66
C ASP A 39 -12.06 -6.98 11.30
N PHE A 40 -12.67 -6.79 10.13
CA PHE A 40 -13.74 -7.64 9.61
C PHE A 40 -13.31 -9.12 9.55
N HIS A 41 -12.09 -9.41 9.15
CA HIS A 41 -11.59 -10.79 9.07
C HIS A 41 -11.31 -11.37 10.44
N ILE A 42 -10.83 -10.58 11.38
CA ILE A 42 -10.60 -10.99 12.77
C ILE A 42 -11.93 -11.33 13.44
N ASP A 43 -12.93 -10.46 13.27
CA ASP A 43 -14.26 -10.64 13.85
C ASP A 43 -14.99 -11.86 13.24
N ASN A 44 -14.57 -12.30 12.06
CA ASN A 44 -15.04 -13.54 11.40
C ASN A 44 -14.10 -14.74 11.63
N GLY A 45 -13.30 -14.73 12.70
CA GLY A 45 -12.49 -15.88 13.12
C GLY A 45 -11.22 -16.12 12.31
N ARG A 46 -10.77 -15.15 11.51
CA ARG A 46 -9.58 -15.29 10.65
C ARG A 46 -8.34 -14.54 11.17
N GLY A 47 -8.34 -14.14 12.43
CA GLY A 47 -7.26 -13.34 13.04
C GLY A 47 -5.87 -13.96 12.93
N GLU A 48 -5.78 -15.30 13.02
CA GLU A 48 -4.50 -16.04 12.91
C GLU A 48 -4.12 -16.42 11.49
N LYS A 49 -4.95 -16.12 10.47
CA LYS A 49 -4.57 -16.32 9.06
C LYS A 49 -3.54 -15.29 8.65
N LEU A 50 -2.65 -15.68 7.74
CA LEU A 50 -1.67 -14.76 7.17
C LEU A 50 -2.37 -13.67 6.34
N ALA A 51 -2.05 -12.42 6.63
CA ALA A 51 -2.46 -11.26 5.86
C ALA A 51 -1.37 -10.87 4.85
N ILE A 52 -0.11 -10.77 5.30
CA ILE A 52 1.01 -10.31 4.49
C ILE A 52 2.19 -11.26 4.64
N ILE A 53 2.82 -11.60 3.53
CA ILE A 53 4.16 -12.16 3.46
C ILE A 53 5.06 -11.09 2.85
N TYR A 54 6.03 -10.59 3.61
CA TYR A 54 7.09 -9.74 3.11
C TYR A 54 8.30 -10.58 2.72
N ASP A 55 8.78 -10.40 1.50
CA ASP A 55 9.94 -11.10 0.96
C ASP A 55 10.89 -10.10 0.29
N SER A 56 12.09 -9.95 0.86
CA SER A 56 13.14 -9.09 0.33
C SER A 56 14.41 -9.88 0.04
N PRO A 57 14.64 -10.27 -1.22
CA PRO A 57 15.91 -10.90 -1.60
C PRO A 57 17.10 -9.95 -1.48
N ILE A 58 16.87 -8.63 -1.52
CA ILE A 58 17.92 -7.61 -1.40
C ILE A 58 18.47 -7.55 0.03
N THR A 59 17.60 -7.61 1.03
CA THR A 59 17.99 -7.63 2.45
C THR A 59 18.14 -9.04 3.00
N LYS A 60 17.77 -10.05 2.21
CA LYS A 60 17.71 -11.47 2.61
C LYS A 60 16.80 -11.68 3.82
N SER A 61 15.73 -10.93 3.91
CA SER A 61 14.77 -11.00 5.00
C SER A 61 13.38 -11.41 4.51
N LYS A 62 12.69 -12.19 5.35
CA LYS A 62 11.30 -12.58 5.18
C LYS A 62 10.58 -12.34 6.49
N LYS A 63 9.38 -11.77 6.42
CA LYS A 63 8.51 -11.56 7.58
C LYS A 63 7.08 -11.92 7.19
N THR A 64 6.34 -12.45 8.15
CA THR A 64 4.92 -12.74 7.98
C THR A 64 4.11 -11.98 9.02
N PHE A 65 2.91 -11.58 8.64
CA PHE A 65 1.97 -10.92 9.55
C PHE A 65 0.63 -11.62 9.45
N THR A 66 0.10 -12.08 10.57
CA THR A 66 -1.31 -12.49 10.66
C THR A 66 -2.20 -11.24 10.66
N TYR A 67 -3.52 -11.41 10.46
CA TYR A 67 -4.46 -10.29 10.58
C TYR A 67 -4.41 -9.64 11.96
N ASN A 68 -4.24 -10.44 13.04
CA ASN A 68 -4.07 -9.92 14.40
C ASN A 68 -2.81 -9.09 14.55
N GLN A 69 -1.67 -9.58 14.09
CA GLN A 69 -0.40 -8.85 14.14
C GLN A 69 -0.43 -7.58 13.29
N LEU A 70 -1.09 -7.63 12.13
CA LEU A 70 -1.25 -6.45 11.28
C LEU A 70 -2.14 -5.40 11.96
N LYS A 71 -3.25 -5.82 12.61
CA LYS A 71 -4.12 -4.93 13.40
C LYS A 71 -3.36 -4.22 14.50
N GLU A 72 -2.56 -4.95 15.27
CA GLU A 72 -1.75 -4.39 16.35
C GLU A 72 -0.87 -3.24 15.84
N LYS A 73 -0.07 -3.51 14.79
CA LYS A 73 0.84 -2.50 14.22
C LYS A 73 0.11 -1.32 13.60
N VAL A 74 -0.97 -1.56 12.88
CA VAL A 74 -1.75 -0.52 12.21
C VAL A 74 -2.48 0.35 13.23
N SER A 75 -3.10 -0.24 14.25
CA SER A 75 -3.81 0.53 15.29
C SER A 75 -2.84 1.40 16.10
N LEU A 76 -1.66 0.87 16.41
CA LEU A 76 -0.63 1.61 17.14
C LEU A 76 -0.09 2.79 16.28
N PHE A 77 0.23 2.56 15.00
CA PHE A 77 0.67 3.63 14.12
C PHE A 77 -0.43 4.66 13.83
N SER A 78 -1.68 4.26 13.89
CA SER A 78 -2.82 5.20 13.86
C SER A 78 -2.78 6.17 15.04
N GLY A 79 -2.40 5.69 16.22
CA GLY A 79 -2.15 6.53 17.40
C GLY A 79 -0.97 7.49 17.20
N VAL A 80 0.11 7.03 16.55
CA VAL A 80 1.20 7.93 16.16
C VAL A 80 0.68 9.09 15.30
N LEU A 81 -0.09 8.80 14.26
CA LEU A 81 -0.67 9.83 13.39
C LEU A 81 -1.56 10.80 14.17
N LYS A 82 -2.38 10.29 15.12
CA LYS A 82 -3.20 11.11 16.01
C LYS A 82 -2.36 12.03 16.90
N ASN A 83 -1.30 11.51 17.53
CA ASN A 83 -0.38 12.28 18.35
C ASN A 83 0.33 13.39 17.56
N GLN A 84 0.53 13.18 16.25
CA GLN A 84 1.06 14.19 15.33
C GLN A 84 -0.01 15.15 14.78
N GLY A 85 -1.23 15.11 15.30
CA GLY A 85 -2.31 16.03 14.94
C GLY A 85 -3.07 15.70 13.66
N ILE A 86 -3.00 14.46 13.15
CA ILE A 86 -3.78 14.01 11.99
C ILE A 86 -5.20 13.72 12.40
N ASN A 87 -6.15 14.30 11.67
CA ASN A 87 -7.57 14.14 11.83
C ASN A 87 -8.22 13.58 10.55
N LYS A 88 -9.51 13.22 10.65
CA LYS A 88 -10.32 12.83 9.51
C LYS A 88 -10.23 13.87 8.38
N GLY A 89 -9.96 13.40 7.17
CA GLY A 89 -9.82 14.22 5.96
C GLY A 89 -8.46 14.90 5.77
N ASP A 90 -7.54 14.83 6.76
CA ASP A 90 -6.18 15.35 6.59
C ASP A 90 -5.37 14.47 5.63
N ARG A 91 -4.46 15.08 4.88
CA ARG A 91 -3.63 14.36 3.90
C ARG A 91 -2.28 14.00 4.50
N VAL A 92 -1.87 12.76 4.22
CA VAL A 92 -0.57 12.18 4.61
C VAL A 92 0.11 11.68 3.35
N ILE A 93 1.31 12.15 3.06
CA ILE A 93 2.14 11.57 1.99
C ILE A 93 2.93 10.39 2.55
N ILE A 94 2.98 9.31 1.79
CA ILE A 94 3.80 8.13 2.07
C ILE A 94 4.83 8.00 0.96
N TYR A 95 6.10 8.30 1.27
CA TYR A 95 7.23 8.22 0.36
C TYR A 95 8.22 7.19 0.89
N MET A 96 7.93 5.91 0.63
CA MET A 96 8.61 4.76 1.22
C MET A 96 8.90 3.70 0.16
N PRO A 97 9.91 2.84 0.37
CA PRO A 97 10.10 1.64 -0.45
C PRO A 97 9.04 0.58 -0.14
N MET A 98 9.11 -0.55 -0.85
CA MET A 98 8.21 -1.70 -0.72
C MET A 98 8.46 -2.49 0.58
N ILE A 99 8.11 -1.90 1.73
CA ILE A 99 8.30 -2.45 3.07
C ILE A 99 7.00 -2.49 3.86
N PRO A 100 6.88 -3.34 4.89
CA PRO A 100 5.66 -3.46 5.70
C PRO A 100 5.20 -2.15 6.31
N GLU A 101 6.11 -1.29 6.71
CA GLU A 101 5.86 0.01 7.32
C GLU A 101 5.07 0.94 6.38
N ALA A 102 5.28 0.84 5.06
CA ALA A 102 4.50 1.58 4.07
C ALA A 102 3.03 1.13 4.05
N VAL A 103 2.79 -0.18 4.08
CA VAL A 103 1.43 -0.75 4.14
C VAL A 103 0.74 -0.40 5.47
N ILE A 104 1.48 -0.47 6.58
CA ILE A 104 0.99 -0.07 7.90
C ILE A 104 0.56 1.40 7.88
N ALA A 105 1.36 2.30 7.31
CA ALA A 105 1.01 3.72 7.19
C ALA A 105 -0.23 3.96 6.33
N MET A 106 -0.39 3.24 5.19
CA MET A 106 -1.59 3.32 4.34
C MET A 106 -2.85 2.92 5.11
N LEU A 107 -2.81 1.78 5.78
CA LEU A 107 -3.95 1.23 6.53
C LEU A 107 -4.25 2.07 7.78
N ALA A 108 -3.24 2.61 8.45
CA ALA A 108 -3.40 3.50 9.59
C ALA A 108 -4.12 4.81 9.20
N CYS A 109 -3.79 5.39 8.05
CA CYS A 109 -4.55 6.53 7.52
C CYS A 109 -6.02 6.16 7.31
N GLY A 110 -6.30 5.03 6.64
CA GLY A 110 -7.66 4.54 6.44
C GLY A 110 -8.41 4.28 7.76
N ARG A 111 -7.69 3.84 8.82
CA ARG A 111 -8.27 3.55 10.13
C ARG A 111 -8.87 4.78 10.80
N ILE A 112 -8.16 5.90 10.75
CA ILE A 112 -8.56 7.17 11.36
C ILE A 112 -9.25 8.14 10.40
N GLY A 113 -9.52 7.71 9.16
CA GLY A 113 -10.20 8.52 8.15
C GLY A 113 -9.32 9.62 7.53
N ALA A 114 -7.99 9.51 7.63
CA ALA A 114 -7.06 10.37 6.92
C ALA A 114 -6.94 9.93 5.46
N VAL A 115 -6.62 10.86 4.57
CA VAL A 115 -6.43 10.62 3.14
C VAL A 115 -4.94 10.48 2.85
N HIS A 116 -4.50 9.27 2.47
CA HIS A 116 -3.09 9.08 2.14
C HIS A 116 -2.81 9.30 0.65
N SER A 117 -1.56 9.64 0.34
CA SER A 117 -1.05 9.67 -1.03
C SER A 117 0.30 8.98 -1.06
N VAL A 118 0.36 7.82 -1.71
CA VAL A 118 1.62 7.09 -1.88
C VAL A 118 2.37 7.67 -3.07
N VAL A 119 3.63 8.01 -2.86
CA VAL A 119 4.54 8.50 -3.89
C VAL A 119 5.58 7.43 -4.16
N PHE A 120 5.73 7.06 -5.44
CA PHE A 120 6.71 6.06 -5.85
C PHE A 120 8.12 6.44 -5.39
N GLY A 121 8.79 5.52 -4.70
CA GLY A 121 10.10 5.76 -4.10
C GLY A 121 11.25 6.02 -5.09
N GLY A 122 11.04 5.80 -6.38
CA GLY A 122 11.98 6.15 -7.44
C GLY A 122 11.84 7.58 -7.98
N PHE A 123 10.88 8.37 -7.47
CA PHE A 123 10.67 9.74 -7.94
C PHE A 123 11.69 10.73 -7.38
N ALA A 124 12.08 11.68 -8.24
CA ALA A 124 12.96 12.78 -7.90
C ALA A 124 12.26 13.80 -6.97
N ALA A 125 13.06 14.65 -6.34
CA ALA A 125 12.59 15.65 -5.37
C ALA A 125 11.52 16.60 -5.94
N ASN A 126 11.61 17.02 -7.21
CA ASN A 126 10.62 17.88 -7.86
C ASN A 126 9.23 17.22 -7.93
N GLU A 127 9.19 15.92 -8.21
CA GLU A 127 7.94 15.16 -8.26
C GLU A 127 7.27 15.02 -6.89
N LEU A 128 8.07 14.83 -5.84
CA LEU A 128 7.59 14.82 -4.47
C LEU A 128 7.10 16.21 -4.04
N ALA A 129 7.87 17.29 -4.36
CA ALA A 129 7.50 18.66 -4.04
C ALA A 129 6.16 19.08 -4.66
N SER A 130 5.93 18.73 -5.94
CA SER A 130 4.66 18.98 -6.62
C SER A 130 3.48 18.34 -5.89
N ARG A 131 3.64 17.10 -5.41
CA ARG A 131 2.58 16.38 -4.67
C ARG A 131 2.36 16.93 -3.26
N ILE A 132 3.42 17.39 -2.59
CA ILE A 132 3.30 18.12 -1.31
C ILE A 132 2.47 19.38 -1.50
N ASP A 133 2.75 20.16 -2.55
CA ASP A 133 2.06 21.40 -2.84
C ASP A 133 0.60 21.20 -3.20
N ASP A 134 0.29 20.20 -4.03
CA ASP A 134 -1.07 19.95 -4.50
C ASP A 134 -1.95 19.34 -3.38
N SER A 135 -1.46 18.29 -2.71
CA SER A 135 -2.22 17.61 -1.65
C SER A 135 -2.35 18.43 -0.37
N LYS A 136 -1.49 19.41 -0.13
CA LYS A 136 -1.38 20.13 1.16
C LYS A 136 -1.22 19.15 2.32
N ALA A 137 -0.34 18.19 2.16
CA ALA A 137 -0.12 17.15 3.17
C ALA A 137 0.38 17.74 4.49
N LYS A 138 -0.23 17.33 5.60
CA LYS A 138 0.19 17.76 6.95
C LYS A 138 1.44 17.02 7.41
N ILE A 139 1.58 15.75 7.03
CA ILE A 139 2.68 14.90 7.45
C ILE A 139 3.20 14.13 6.23
N ILE A 140 4.50 13.86 6.24
CA ILE A 140 5.14 12.91 5.33
C ILE A 140 5.65 11.74 6.17
N VAL A 141 5.32 10.52 5.73
CA VAL A 141 5.90 9.28 6.25
C VAL A 141 6.91 8.79 5.23
N SER A 142 8.16 8.62 5.65
CA SER A 142 9.25 8.22 4.76
C SER A 142 10.18 7.20 5.41
N ALA A 143 11.17 6.72 4.67
CA ALA A 143 12.24 5.89 5.18
C ALA A 143 13.60 6.59 4.99
N SER A 144 14.62 6.15 5.73
CA SER A 144 15.98 6.66 5.54
C SER A 144 16.51 6.35 4.15
N CYS A 145 16.21 5.15 3.63
CA CYS A 145 16.66 4.71 2.30
C CYS A 145 15.77 3.61 1.72
N GLY A 146 15.88 3.39 0.42
CA GLY A 146 15.46 2.19 -0.30
C GLY A 146 16.67 1.40 -0.80
N TYR A 147 16.48 0.10 -1.04
CA TYR A 147 17.52 -0.75 -1.60
C TYR A 147 17.15 -1.16 -3.02
N GLU A 148 18.10 -1.03 -3.93
CA GLU A 148 18.03 -1.53 -5.29
C GLU A 148 19.21 -2.46 -5.57
N PRO A 149 19.18 -3.28 -6.63
CA PRO A 149 20.33 -4.08 -7.01
C PRO A 149 21.61 -3.24 -7.12
N GLY A 150 22.60 -3.56 -6.28
CA GLY A 150 23.91 -2.92 -6.30
C GLY A 150 23.99 -1.49 -5.75
N ARG A 151 22.89 -0.89 -5.28
CA ARG A 151 22.93 0.48 -4.73
C ARG A 151 21.92 0.72 -3.59
N VAL A 152 22.23 1.71 -2.77
CA VAL A 152 21.32 2.30 -1.80
C VAL A 152 20.79 3.62 -2.36
N VAL A 153 19.49 3.82 -2.31
CA VAL A 153 18.83 5.08 -2.67
C VAL A 153 18.49 5.81 -1.38
N GLU A 154 19.19 6.89 -1.10
CA GLU A 154 18.94 7.70 0.10
C GLU A 154 17.67 8.54 -0.07
N TYR A 155 16.64 8.27 0.71
CA TYR A 155 15.38 8.99 0.61
C TYR A 155 15.39 10.33 1.36
N LYS A 156 16.13 10.41 2.47
CA LYS A 156 16.15 11.62 3.28
C LYS A 156 16.72 12.85 2.54
N PRO A 157 17.83 12.77 1.77
CA PRO A 157 18.28 13.88 0.95
C PRO A 157 17.26 14.31 -0.12
N LEU A 158 16.57 13.34 -0.75
CA LEU A 158 15.51 13.64 -1.73
C LEU A 158 14.31 14.33 -1.06
N LEU A 159 13.91 13.87 0.13
CA LEU A 159 12.86 14.50 0.92
C LEU A 159 13.24 15.92 1.33
N ASN A 160 14.46 16.14 1.84
CA ASN A 160 14.93 17.48 2.19
C ASN A 160 14.85 18.41 1.00
N LYS A 161 15.34 17.95 -0.17
CA LYS A 161 15.28 18.76 -1.39
C LYS A 161 13.84 19.04 -1.83
N ALA A 162 12.94 18.09 -1.69
CA ALA A 162 11.52 18.30 -1.97
C ALA A 162 10.89 19.33 -1.02
N LEU A 163 11.24 19.29 0.26
CA LEU A 163 10.80 20.28 1.24
C LEU A 163 11.33 21.70 0.96
N GLU A 164 12.56 21.82 0.45
CA GLU A 164 13.10 23.12 0.01
C GLU A 164 12.28 23.68 -1.16
N LEU A 165 11.99 22.85 -2.15
CA LEU A 165 11.32 23.20 -3.41
C LEU A 165 9.82 23.49 -3.23
N SER A 166 9.16 22.79 -2.29
CA SER A 166 7.71 22.93 -2.08
C SER A 166 7.35 24.28 -1.42
N LYS A 167 6.22 24.83 -1.83
CA LYS A 167 5.62 26.03 -1.23
C LYS A 167 4.92 25.70 0.07
N HIS A 168 4.18 24.59 0.09
CA HIS A 168 3.54 24.07 1.29
C HIS A 168 4.55 23.33 2.15
N LYS A 169 4.52 23.56 3.46
CA LYS A 169 5.41 22.89 4.41
C LYS A 169 4.60 21.95 5.30
N PRO A 170 4.88 20.64 5.25
CA PRO A 170 4.32 19.68 6.22
C PRO A 170 4.77 20.02 7.65
N ASN A 171 3.94 19.67 8.62
CA ASN A 171 4.25 19.92 10.03
C ASN A 171 5.41 19.05 10.53
N LYS A 172 5.43 17.77 10.11
CA LYS A 172 6.43 16.78 10.52
C LYS A 172 6.67 15.75 9.41
N CYS A 173 7.86 15.15 9.48
CA CYS A 173 8.24 13.97 8.70
C CYS A 173 8.54 12.82 9.66
N ILE A 174 7.83 11.70 9.52
CA ILE A 174 8.09 10.47 10.30
C ILE A 174 9.03 9.59 9.47
N ILE A 175 10.21 9.29 9.99
CA ILE A 175 11.28 8.60 9.26
C ILE A 175 11.52 7.22 9.85
N PHE A 176 11.25 6.19 9.06
CA PHE A 176 11.64 4.82 9.39
C PHE A 176 13.13 4.59 9.07
N GLN A 177 13.92 4.28 10.09
CA GLN A 177 15.36 4.06 9.94
C GLN A 177 15.65 2.64 9.46
N ARG A 178 16.23 2.52 8.27
CA ARG A 178 16.68 1.23 7.74
C ARG A 178 18.11 0.92 8.22
N GLU A 179 18.34 -0.33 8.63
CA GLU A 179 19.57 -0.75 9.33
C GLU A 179 20.88 -0.42 8.59
N LYS A 180 20.91 -0.64 7.26
CA LYS A 180 22.14 -0.49 6.47
C LYS A 180 22.49 0.97 6.16
N ASN A 181 21.54 1.88 6.25
CA ASN A 181 21.79 3.31 6.00
C ASN A 181 20.78 4.16 6.77
N LYS A 182 21.21 4.61 7.95
CA LYS A 182 20.41 5.53 8.78
C LYS A 182 20.59 6.95 8.30
N ALA A 183 19.49 7.70 8.28
CA ALA A 183 19.51 9.12 7.96
C ALA A 183 19.78 9.97 9.22
N ILE A 184 20.45 11.10 9.02
CA ILE A 184 20.53 12.16 10.03
C ILE A 184 19.19 12.89 10.03
N LEU A 185 18.54 12.96 11.19
CA LEU A 185 17.25 13.62 11.38
C LEU A 185 17.43 15.06 11.78
N ASP A 186 16.62 15.95 11.19
CA ASP A 186 16.49 17.34 11.63
C ASP A 186 15.43 17.40 12.75
N PRO A 187 15.80 17.71 14.01
CA PRO A 187 14.87 17.68 15.14
C PRO A 187 13.73 18.70 15.02
N GLN A 188 13.86 19.68 14.13
CA GLN A 188 12.80 20.68 13.91
C GLN A 188 11.61 20.11 13.15
N ILE A 189 11.85 19.20 12.20
CA ILE A 189 10.81 18.66 11.32
C ILE A 189 10.70 17.13 11.35
N ASP A 190 11.81 16.42 11.58
CA ASP A 190 11.83 14.96 11.55
C ASP A 190 11.56 14.37 12.94
N VAL A 191 10.89 13.22 12.93
CA VAL A 191 10.74 12.34 14.09
C VAL A 191 11.06 10.92 13.67
N ASP A 192 11.71 10.16 14.54
CA ASP A 192 12.02 8.75 14.29
C ASP A 192 10.76 7.91 14.45
N TRP A 193 10.54 6.97 13.53
CA TRP A 193 9.37 6.08 13.53
C TRP A 193 9.26 5.29 14.84
N ASP A 194 10.35 4.64 15.27
CA ASP A 194 10.34 3.78 16.44
C ASP A 194 10.17 4.58 17.74
N GLU A 195 10.74 5.79 17.81
CA GLU A 195 10.53 6.69 18.93
C GLU A 195 9.06 7.13 19.04
N THR A 196 8.39 7.39 17.90
CA THR A 196 6.97 7.81 17.93
C THR A 196 6.03 6.70 18.41
N LEU A 197 6.42 5.43 18.29
CA LEU A 197 5.62 4.30 18.74
C LEU A 197 5.59 4.16 20.27
N LYS A 198 6.60 4.67 21.00
CA LYS A 198 6.72 4.49 22.45
C LYS A 198 5.57 5.11 23.24
N ASP A 199 5.09 6.26 22.79
CA ASP A 199 4.01 7.02 23.46
C ASP A 199 2.65 6.88 22.74
N ALA A 200 2.58 6.05 21.69
CA ALA A 200 1.38 5.87 20.93
C ALA A 200 0.41 4.91 21.65
N LYS A 201 -0.88 5.18 21.50
CA LYS A 201 -1.94 4.27 21.93
C LYS A 201 -2.68 3.74 20.70
N PRO A 202 -3.08 2.46 20.70
CA PRO A 202 -3.86 1.91 19.60
C PRO A 202 -5.17 2.69 19.40
N GLU A 203 -5.50 3.00 18.15
CA GLU A 203 -6.73 3.66 17.75
C GLU A 203 -7.73 2.67 17.13
N ASN A 204 -9.01 2.92 17.31
CA ASN A 204 -10.08 2.19 16.65
C ASN A 204 -10.37 2.73 15.25
N CYS A 205 -11.08 1.95 14.43
CA CYS A 205 -11.58 2.43 13.14
C CYS A 205 -12.68 3.46 13.35
N VAL A 206 -12.58 4.59 12.65
CA VAL A 206 -13.62 5.63 12.67
C VAL A 206 -14.66 5.37 11.59
N GLU A 207 -15.91 5.68 11.87
CA GLU A 207 -16.99 5.61 10.90
C GLU A 207 -16.83 6.70 9.84
N MET A 208 -16.90 6.31 8.56
CA MET A 208 -16.71 7.18 7.40
C MET A 208 -17.91 7.09 6.47
N ASN A 209 -18.30 8.18 5.82
CA ASN A 209 -19.26 8.09 4.72
C ASN A 209 -18.63 7.33 3.54
N ALA A 210 -19.45 6.58 2.81
CA ALA A 210 -18.97 5.81 1.66
C ALA A 210 -18.35 6.69 0.56
N ASN A 211 -18.73 7.96 0.48
CA ASN A 211 -18.17 8.94 -0.47
C ASN A 211 -17.05 9.81 0.13
N ASP A 212 -16.65 9.61 1.37
CA ASP A 212 -15.44 10.22 1.91
C ASP A 212 -14.21 9.67 1.17
N TYR A 213 -13.13 10.44 1.15
CA TYR A 213 -11.94 10.11 0.38
C TYR A 213 -11.03 9.14 1.13
N ALA A 214 -10.58 8.09 0.44
CA ALA A 214 -9.63 7.12 0.95
C ALA A 214 -8.18 7.52 0.66
N TYR A 215 -7.91 7.89 -0.60
CA TYR A 215 -6.56 8.23 -1.04
C TYR A 215 -6.53 9.11 -2.29
N ILE A 216 -5.34 9.65 -2.56
CA ILE A 216 -5.00 10.37 -3.78
C ILE A 216 -3.83 9.63 -4.45
N LEU A 217 -3.98 9.26 -5.72
CA LEU A 217 -2.86 8.79 -6.55
C LEU A 217 -2.68 9.71 -7.75
N TYR A 218 -1.42 10.08 -7.98
CA TYR A 218 -1.06 10.98 -9.06
C TYR A 218 -0.73 10.22 -10.34
N THR A 219 -1.31 10.67 -11.44
CA THR A 219 -0.99 10.17 -12.79
C THR A 219 -0.24 11.22 -13.59
N SER A 220 0.55 10.79 -14.57
CA SER A 220 1.13 11.70 -15.56
C SER A 220 0.01 12.34 -16.37
N GLY A 221 -0.31 13.61 -16.09
CA GLY A 221 -1.33 14.32 -16.81
C GLY A 221 -0.93 14.59 -18.27
N THR A 222 -1.90 14.65 -19.18
CA THR A 222 -1.69 15.02 -20.60
C THR A 222 -1.18 16.45 -20.78
N THR A 223 -1.26 17.28 -19.72
CA THR A 223 -0.82 18.69 -19.71
C THR A 223 0.56 18.89 -19.07
N GLY A 224 1.28 17.82 -18.78
CA GLY A 224 2.62 17.89 -18.15
C GLY A 224 2.62 18.01 -16.62
N LEU A 225 1.51 18.42 -16.00
CA LEU A 225 1.37 18.45 -14.54
C LEU A 225 0.68 17.16 -14.04
N PRO A 226 1.19 16.54 -12.96
CA PRO A 226 0.54 15.40 -12.34
C PRO A 226 -0.89 15.73 -11.90
N LYS A 227 -1.83 14.82 -12.19
CA LYS A 227 -3.23 14.94 -11.75
C LYS A 227 -3.50 13.99 -10.60
N GLY A 228 -3.96 14.51 -9.46
CA GLY A 228 -4.36 13.74 -8.30
C GLY A 228 -5.74 13.12 -8.50
N ILE A 229 -5.78 11.80 -8.68
CA ILE A 229 -7.03 11.04 -8.75
C ILE A 229 -7.44 10.68 -7.33
N VAL A 230 -8.60 11.18 -6.92
CA VAL A 230 -9.19 10.91 -5.62
C VAL A 230 -10.11 9.69 -5.70
N ARG A 231 -10.00 8.81 -4.72
CA ARG A 231 -10.84 7.60 -4.65
C ARG A 231 -11.74 7.66 -3.41
N ASP A 232 -13.02 7.39 -3.60
CA ASP A 232 -14.00 7.20 -2.53
C ASP A 232 -13.84 5.85 -1.81
N ILE A 233 -14.40 5.74 -0.61
CA ILE A 233 -14.24 4.55 0.25
C ILE A 233 -15.16 3.40 -0.21
N GLY A 234 -16.46 3.63 -0.27
CA GLY A 234 -17.45 2.56 -0.46
C GLY A 234 -17.35 1.86 -1.80
N GLY A 235 -17.31 2.63 -2.89
CA GLY A 235 -17.17 2.11 -4.24
C GLY A 235 -15.86 1.33 -4.43
N HIS A 236 -14.77 1.82 -3.84
CA HIS A 236 -13.46 1.19 -3.89
C HIS A 236 -13.45 -0.20 -3.21
N ILE A 237 -13.98 -0.30 -1.97
CA ILE A 237 -14.02 -1.58 -1.24
C ILE A 237 -14.85 -2.63 -2.00
N VAL A 238 -16.05 -2.23 -2.43
CA VAL A 238 -16.98 -3.15 -3.13
C VAL A 238 -16.38 -3.65 -4.45
N ALA A 239 -15.83 -2.74 -5.25
CA ALA A 239 -15.25 -3.08 -6.55
C ALA A 239 -14.04 -4.02 -6.41
N LEU A 240 -13.09 -3.68 -5.55
CA LEU A 240 -11.88 -4.49 -5.38
C LEU A 240 -12.18 -5.88 -4.79
N LYS A 241 -13.04 -5.96 -3.78
CA LYS A 241 -13.44 -7.25 -3.23
C LYS A 241 -14.13 -8.14 -4.26
N TRP A 242 -14.95 -7.53 -5.13
CA TRP A 242 -15.62 -8.25 -6.21
C TRP A 242 -14.64 -8.79 -7.25
N THR A 243 -13.60 -8.01 -7.61
CA THR A 243 -12.63 -8.42 -8.63
C THR A 243 -11.81 -9.63 -8.20
N MET A 244 -11.43 -9.74 -6.93
CA MET A 244 -10.65 -10.87 -6.41
C MET A 244 -11.35 -12.20 -6.68
N LYS A 245 -12.65 -12.28 -6.43
CA LYS A 245 -13.44 -13.50 -6.68
C LYS A 245 -13.77 -13.71 -8.15
N ASN A 246 -14.27 -12.66 -8.82
CA ASN A 246 -14.98 -12.86 -10.09
C ASN A 246 -14.08 -12.67 -11.33
N ILE A 247 -12.94 -11.98 -11.16
CA ILE A 247 -11.96 -11.80 -12.23
C ILE A 247 -10.74 -12.68 -11.99
N TYR A 248 -10.20 -12.64 -10.76
CA TYR A 248 -8.95 -13.31 -10.44
C TYR A 248 -9.13 -14.74 -9.88
N ASN A 249 -10.37 -15.15 -9.61
CA ASN A 249 -10.72 -16.49 -9.08
C ASN A 249 -9.92 -16.88 -7.83
N ILE A 250 -9.74 -15.91 -6.92
CA ILE A 250 -9.01 -16.09 -5.67
C ILE A 250 -9.98 -16.48 -4.56
N HIS A 251 -9.55 -17.38 -3.69
CA HIS A 251 -10.22 -17.78 -2.46
C HIS A 251 -9.51 -17.23 -1.23
N GLN A 252 -10.19 -17.18 -0.08
CA GLN A 252 -9.66 -16.57 1.14
C GLN A 252 -8.40 -17.23 1.71
N ASP A 253 -8.16 -18.51 1.40
CA ASP A 253 -6.96 -19.22 1.87
C ASP A 253 -5.85 -19.29 0.82
N ASP A 254 -6.05 -18.66 -0.34
CA ASP A 254 -5.05 -18.58 -1.39
C ASP A 254 -4.01 -17.50 -1.06
N VAL A 255 -2.83 -17.66 -1.67
CA VAL A 255 -1.78 -16.64 -1.68
C VAL A 255 -1.81 -15.93 -3.03
N TRP A 256 -2.05 -14.63 -2.98
CA TRP A 256 -2.07 -13.72 -4.10
C TRP A 256 -0.77 -12.92 -4.18
N TRP A 257 -0.27 -12.70 -5.38
CA TRP A 257 0.86 -11.81 -5.59
C TRP A 257 0.62 -10.83 -6.73
N SER A 258 0.65 -9.55 -6.43
CA SER A 258 0.81 -8.50 -7.45
C SER A 258 2.24 -8.01 -7.43
N ALA A 259 3.03 -8.37 -8.45
CA ALA A 259 4.43 -7.94 -8.60
C ALA A 259 4.47 -6.55 -9.26
N SER A 260 4.11 -5.55 -8.48
CA SER A 260 4.05 -4.14 -8.84
C SER A 260 4.61 -3.29 -7.68
N ASP A 261 4.40 -1.98 -7.71
CA ASP A 261 4.77 -1.05 -6.64
C ASP A 261 3.55 -0.32 -6.12
N ILE A 262 3.47 -0.11 -4.80
CA ILE A 262 2.34 0.57 -4.13
C ILE A 262 2.15 2.03 -4.55
N GLY A 263 3.16 2.65 -5.15
CA GLY A 263 3.06 3.99 -5.74
C GLY A 263 2.30 4.04 -7.07
N TRP A 264 1.95 2.88 -7.65
CA TRP A 264 1.14 2.76 -8.87
C TRP A 264 -0.21 2.15 -8.58
N ILE A 265 -1.22 2.50 -9.38
CA ILE A 265 -2.61 2.07 -9.15
C ILE A 265 -2.77 0.55 -9.00
N VAL A 266 -2.04 -0.23 -9.80
CA VAL A 266 -2.08 -1.70 -9.72
C VAL A 266 -1.52 -2.18 -8.39
N GLY A 267 -0.33 -1.72 -7.99
CA GLY A 267 0.26 -2.11 -6.71
C GLY A 267 -0.55 -1.63 -5.52
N HIS A 268 -0.96 -0.36 -5.54
CA HIS A 268 -1.80 0.23 -4.49
C HIS A 268 -3.09 -0.58 -4.27
N SER A 269 -3.79 -0.93 -5.34
CA SER A 269 -5.05 -1.67 -5.28
C SER A 269 -4.84 -3.16 -5.01
N TYR A 270 -3.89 -3.80 -5.69
CA TYR A 270 -3.79 -5.27 -5.72
C TYR A 270 -2.61 -5.86 -4.94
N ILE A 271 -1.72 -5.05 -4.37
CA ILE A 271 -0.82 -5.53 -3.30
C ILE A 271 -1.51 -5.35 -1.94
N VAL A 272 -2.18 -4.20 -1.71
CA VAL A 272 -2.68 -3.85 -0.38
C VAL A 272 -4.19 -4.11 -0.27
N TYR A 273 -5.01 -3.35 -1.00
CA TYR A 273 -6.43 -3.25 -0.67
C TYR A 273 -7.25 -4.46 -1.12
N ALA A 274 -7.18 -4.87 -2.39
CA ALA A 274 -8.00 -5.94 -2.92
C ALA A 274 -7.82 -7.27 -2.17
N PRO A 275 -6.58 -7.79 -1.97
CA PRO A 275 -6.38 -9.03 -1.23
C PRO A 275 -6.80 -8.92 0.23
N LEU A 276 -6.51 -7.80 0.90
CA LEU A 276 -6.90 -7.60 2.29
C LEU A 276 -8.43 -7.43 2.45
N PHE A 277 -9.12 -6.72 1.55
CA PHE A 277 -10.60 -6.67 1.56
C PHE A 277 -11.22 -8.05 1.32
N TYR A 278 -10.60 -8.87 0.52
CA TYR A 278 -11.09 -10.22 0.25
C TYR A 278 -10.79 -11.19 1.39
N GLY A 279 -9.69 -11.00 2.10
CA GLY A 279 -9.27 -11.81 3.25
C GLY A 279 -8.33 -12.94 2.87
N CYS A 280 -7.59 -12.84 1.76
CA CYS A 280 -6.51 -13.76 1.39
C CYS A 280 -5.14 -13.22 1.81
N THR A 281 -4.09 -14.02 1.63
CA THR A 281 -2.72 -13.62 1.89
C THR A 281 -2.15 -12.87 0.68
N THR A 282 -1.50 -11.73 0.91
CA THR A 282 -0.80 -10.97 -0.15
C THR A 282 0.71 -10.99 0.06
N ILE A 283 1.46 -10.97 -1.05
CA ILE A 283 2.92 -10.84 -1.01
C ILE A 283 3.33 -9.39 -1.23
N LEU A 284 4.12 -8.87 -0.30
CA LEU A 284 4.84 -7.61 -0.40
C LEU A 284 6.31 -7.92 -0.75
N PHE A 285 6.68 -7.68 -1.98
CA PHE A 285 7.99 -8.05 -2.53
C PHE A 285 8.90 -6.83 -2.67
N GLU A 286 10.04 -6.85 -1.97
CA GLU A 286 11.09 -5.84 -2.12
C GLU A 286 12.22 -6.38 -2.99
N GLY A 287 12.03 -6.35 -4.31
CA GLY A 287 12.99 -6.85 -5.29
C GLY A 287 12.65 -6.41 -6.70
N LYS A 288 13.41 -6.92 -7.65
CA LYS A 288 13.19 -6.70 -9.09
C LYS A 288 13.00 -8.05 -9.78
N PRO A 289 12.39 -8.10 -10.96
CA PRO A 289 12.18 -9.36 -11.69
C PRO A 289 13.49 -10.03 -12.13
N VAL A 290 14.58 -9.26 -12.19
CA VAL A 290 15.94 -9.70 -12.51
C VAL A 290 16.95 -9.01 -11.61
N GLY A 291 18.13 -9.63 -11.43
CA GLY A 291 19.19 -9.05 -10.58
C GLY A 291 18.95 -9.09 -9.07
N THR A 292 17.92 -9.85 -8.59
CA THR A 292 17.62 -10.00 -7.15
C THR A 292 17.28 -11.46 -6.73
N PRO A 293 18.19 -12.42 -6.76
CA PRO A 293 19.55 -12.33 -7.29
C PRO A 293 19.65 -12.53 -8.80
N ASP A 294 18.67 -13.20 -9.43
CA ASP A 294 18.66 -13.60 -10.84
C ASP A 294 17.24 -13.61 -11.43
N ALA A 295 17.09 -14.05 -12.68
CA ALA A 295 15.81 -14.15 -13.37
C ALA A 295 14.87 -15.24 -12.83
N GLY A 296 15.33 -16.08 -11.91
CA GLY A 296 14.54 -17.11 -11.24
C GLY A 296 13.74 -16.62 -10.04
N VAL A 297 13.95 -15.39 -9.61
CA VAL A 297 13.38 -14.88 -8.34
C VAL A 297 11.85 -14.94 -8.30
N PHE A 298 11.15 -14.65 -9.41
CA PHE A 298 9.70 -14.73 -9.46
C PHE A 298 9.21 -16.16 -9.27
N TRP A 299 9.86 -17.11 -9.93
CA TRP A 299 9.55 -18.54 -9.79
C TRP A 299 9.81 -19.07 -8.40
N ARG A 300 10.91 -18.59 -7.76
CA ARG A 300 11.20 -18.87 -6.35
C ARG A 300 10.07 -18.40 -5.44
N VAL A 301 9.64 -17.14 -5.58
CA VAL A 301 8.56 -16.57 -4.76
C VAL A 301 7.26 -17.34 -4.94
N ILE A 302 6.89 -17.67 -6.19
CA ILE A 302 5.69 -18.44 -6.50
C ILE A 302 5.75 -19.82 -5.83
N SER A 303 6.85 -20.54 -6.01
CA SER A 303 7.05 -21.87 -5.47
C SER A 303 7.06 -21.91 -3.95
N GLU A 304 7.87 -21.04 -3.34
CA GLU A 304 8.12 -21.03 -1.90
C GLU A 304 6.88 -20.61 -1.10
N HIS A 305 6.16 -19.60 -1.59
CA HIS A 305 4.99 -19.07 -0.90
C HIS A 305 3.68 -19.67 -1.39
N LYS A 306 3.73 -20.66 -2.30
CA LYS A 306 2.55 -21.33 -2.86
C LYS A 306 1.55 -20.33 -3.48
N VAL A 307 2.08 -19.39 -4.27
CA VAL A 307 1.29 -18.37 -4.94
C VAL A 307 0.30 -19.02 -5.91
N LYS A 308 -0.98 -18.68 -5.76
CA LYS A 308 -2.06 -19.16 -6.63
C LYS A 308 -2.10 -18.40 -7.95
N SER A 309 -1.96 -17.08 -7.87
CA SER A 309 -2.02 -16.20 -9.05
C SER A 309 -1.03 -15.04 -8.93
N LEU A 310 -0.41 -14.69 -10.06
CA LEU A 310 0.49 -13.56 -10.20
C LEU A 310 -0.14 -12.51 -11.12
N PHE A 311 -0.18 -11.26 -10.65
CA PHE A 311 -0.50 -10.10 -11.48
C PHE A 311 0.76 -9.23 -11.65
N THR A 312 1.22 -9.06 -12.90
CA THR A 312 2.44 -8.28 -13.17
C THR A 312 2.38 -7.56 -14.51
N ALA A 313 3.33 -6.66 -14.73
CA ALA A 313 3.45 -5.96 -16.00
C ALA A 313 4.18 -6.83 -17.05
N PRO A 314 3.79 -6.77 -18.34
CA PRO A 314 4.50 -7.47 -19.41
C PRO A 314 6.00 -7.18 -19.48
N THR A 315 6.42 -5.99 -19.04
CA THR A 315 7.83 -5.58 -18.98
C THR A 315 8.65 -6.44 -18.01
N ALA A 316 8.06 -6.90 -16.91
CA ALA A 316 8.73 -7.79 -15.96
C ALA A 316 9.02 -9.16 -16.61
N ILE A 317 8.02 -9.75 -17.28
CA ILE A 317 8.19 -11.04 -17.97
C ILE A 317 9.17 -10.93 -19.13
N ARG A 318 9.16 -9.81 -19.88
CA ARG A 318 10.14 -9.56 -20.94
C ARG A 318 11.57 -9.45 -20.40
N ALA A 319 11.76 -8.82 -19.23
CA ALA A 319 13.05 -8.75 -18.57
C ALA A 319 13.56 -10.14 -18.16
N ILE A 320 12.68 -10.96 -17.54
CA ILE A 320 13.00 -12.35 -17.19
C ILE A 320 13.37 -13.15 -18.45
N LYS A 321 12.54 -13.08 -19.50
CA LYS A 321 12.81 -13.80 -20.75
C LYS A 321 14.11 -13.38 -21.43
N LYS A 322 14.51 -12.12 -21.30
CA LYS A 322 15.77 -11.61 -21.85
C LYS A 322 16.99 -12.28 -21.17
N GLU A 323 16.93 -12.49 -19.86
CA GLU A 323 18.02 -13.09 -19.09
C GLU A 323 17.96 -14.62 -19.03
N ASP A 324 16.75 -15.18 -19.15
CA ASP A 324 16.51 -16.63 -19.17
C ASP A 324 15.66 -17.04 -20.39
N PRO A 325 16.19 -16.93 -21.61
CA PRO A 325 15.42 -17.17 -22.85
C PRO A 325 14.96 -18.63 -23.02
N GLU A 326 15.67 -19.56 -22.40
CA GLU A 326 15.39 -21.01 -22.46
C GLU A 326 14.57 -21.49 -21.23
N GLY A 327 14.26 -20.62 -20.25
CA GLY A 327 13.49 -20.99 -19.07
C GLY A 327 14.23 -21.90 -18.09
N LYS A 328 15.54 -21.85 -18.05
CA LYS A 328 16.37 -22.70 -17.17
C LYS A 328 16.08 -22.48 -15.68
N PHE A 329 15.75 -21.25 -15.29
CA PHE A 329 15.37 -20.96 -13.90
C PHE A 329 13.95 -21.45 -13.60
N PHE A 330 13.03 -21.32 -14.57
CA PHE A 330 11.65 -21.78 -14.41
C PHE A 330 11.56 -23.25 -14.01
N SER A 331 12.35 -24.12 -14.65
CA SER A 331 12.35 -25.58 -14.43
C SER A 331 12.89 -26.00 -13.04
N LYS A 332 13.51 -25.09 -12.29
CA LYS A 332 14.08 -25.40 -10.96
C LYS A 332 13.06 -25.35 -9.83
N TYR A 333 11.86 -24.82 -10.09
CA TYR A 333 10.88 -24.54 -9.04
C TYR A 333 9.59 -25.33 -9.24
N ASP A 334 9.00 -25.79 -8.15
CA ASP A 334 7.69 -26.42 -8.15
C ASP A 334 6.60 -25.35 -8.28
N LEU A 335 5.94 -25.31 -9.43
CA LEU A 335 4.86 -24.37 -9.73
C LEU A 335 3.48 -25.02 -9.77
N SER A 336 3.33 -26.24 -9.21
CA SER A 336 2.09 -27.01 -9.25
C SER A 336 0.89 -26.31 -8.62
N ASN A 337 1.13 -25.36 -7.70
CA ASN A 337 0.09 -24.54 -7.06
C ASN A 337 -0.26 -23.26 -7.84
N PHE A 338 0.49 -22.94 -8.87
CA PHE A 338 0.34 -21.70 -9.64
C PHE A 338 -0.65 -21.91 -10.80
N ASP A 339 -1.78 -21.20 -10.76
CA ASP A 339 -2.84 -21.38 -11.76
C ASP A 339 -2.80 -20.32 -12.85
N THR A 340 -2.59 -19.04 -12.48
CA THR A 340 -2.90 -17.95 -13.42
C THR A 340 -1.90 -16.80 -13.34
N LEU A 341 -1.54 -16.28 -14.53
CA LEU A 341 -0.76 -15.06 -14.74
C LEU A 341 -1.65 -14.00 -15.41
N PHE A 342 -1.73 -12.83 -14.79
CA PHE A 342 -2.44 -11.65 -15.28
C PHE A 342 -1.48 -10.54 -15.68
#